data_c5950533ce59fd17fe8b28755dbe8cea
#
_entry.id   c5950533ce59fd17fe8b28755dbe8cea
#
_cell.length_a   1.000
_cell.length_b   1.000
_cell.length_c   1.000
_cell.angle_alpha   90.00
_cell.angle_beta   90.00
_cell.angle_gamma   90.00
#
_symmetry.space_group_name_H-M   'P 1'
#
loop_
_entity.id
_entity.type
_entity.pdbx_description
1 polymer ?
#
loop_
_entity_poly.entity_id
_entity_poly.type
_entity_poly.pdbx_seq_one_letter_code
_entity_poly.pdbx_strand_id
1 'polypeptide(L)'
;NYDFKRNTEKTYLLVGNSCPWCHRTLLVYKLKKLSRQVKVIFLEADINSGQWVFNEKFKGCKTLNQFYKKGSQNNVFRSTLPLLFNFQNDQINILSSESSQIVGLMDSIKSESSQKTLEVNNCDQDLLKTIQIDINDGVYKCGFARNQSSYEKASKNLFKALSKIEKKLDKNLGNWICGEELTYADIYLFPTLIRWELIYRNLFKCTEKEISDFKNIIKWRL
;
A
#
# COMPACT_ATOMS: atom_id res chain seq x y z
N ASN A 1 17.18 -2.51 -13.07
CA ASN A 1 15.87 -2.59 -13.74
C ASN A 1 15.53 -4.07 -13.93
N TYR A 2 14.51 -4.55 -13.20
CA TYR A 2 14.00 -5.90 -13.35
C TYR A 2 13.20 -5.97 -14.67
N ASP A 3 13.66 -6.79 -15.61
CA ASP A 3 12.99 -6.93 -16.90
C ASP A 3 11.95 -8.06 -16.85
N PHE A 4 10.69 -7.70 -16.58
CA PHE A 4 9.56 -8.62 -16.59
C PHE A 4 9.32 -9.31 -17.95
N LYS A 5 9.85 -8.75 -19.06
CA LYS A 5 9.66 -9.32 -20.39
C LYS A 5 10.57 -10.51 -20.68
N ARG A 6 11.76 -10.56 -20.06
CA ARG A 6 12.74 -11.63 -20.27
C ARG A 6 12.57 -12.79 -19.30
N ASN A 7 11.82 -12.60 -18.22
CA ASN A 7 11.67 -13.61 -17.19
C ASN A 7 10.39 -14.40 -17.46
N THR A 8 10.52 -15.61 -18.00
CA THR A 8 9.43 -16.60 -18.16
C THR A 8 8.96 -17.16 -16.83
N GLU A 9 9.63 -16.81 -15.73
CA GLU A 9 9.30 -17.26 -14.38
C GLU A 9 8.11 -16.49 -13.81
N LYS A 10 7.20 -17.23 -13.22
CA LYS A 10 6.01 -16.68 -12.58
C LYS A 10 6.38 -15.76 -11.43
N THR A 11 5.95 -14.50 -11.48
CA THR A 11 6.05 -13.56 -10.36
C THR A 11 4.87 -13.76 -9.41
N TYR A 12 5.13 -13.64 -8.11
CA TYR A 12 4.15 -13.83 -7.04
C TYR A 12 4.06 -12.59 -6.17
N LEU A 13 2.85 -12.27 -5.74
CA LEU A 13 2.57 -11.19 -4.79
C LEU A 13 1.88 -11.79 -3.56
N LEU A 14 2.56 -11.79 -2.40
CA LEU A 14 1.93 -12.14 -1.12
C LEU A 14 1.27 -10.91 -0.52
N VAL A 15 0.04 -11.08 -0.07
CA VAL A 15 -0.79 -10.00 0.49
C VAL A 15 -1.61 -10.49 1.68
N GLY A 16 -2.02 -9.56 2.55
CA GLY A 16 -2.98 -9.79 3.62
C GLY A 16 -4.19 -8.87 3.46
N ASN A 17 -5.40 -9.39 3.67
CA ASN A 17 -6.65 -8.65 3.43
C ASN A 17 -6.80 -7.39 4.29
N SER A 18 -6.36 -7.42 5.55
CA SER A 18 -6.46 -6.28 6.47
C SER A 18 -5.40 -5.19 6.20
N CYS A 19 -4.32 -5.52 5.48
CA CYS A 19 -3.16 -4.65 5.31
C CYS A 19 -3.40 -3.53 4.29
N PRO A 20 -3.33 -2.24 4.66
CA PRO A 20 -3.51 -1.12 3.72
C PRO A 20 -2.36 -1.03 2.69
N TRP A 21 -1.15 -1.43 3.08
CA TRP A 21 0.00 -1.48 2.19
C TRP A 21 -0.17 -2.53 1.08
N CYS A 22 -0.79 -3.67 1.41
CA CYS A 22 -1.19 -4.69 0.43
C CYS A 22 -2.29 -4.17 -0.49
N HIS A 23 -3.25 -3.43 0.06
CA HIS A 23 -4.37 -2.92 -0.72
C HIS A 23 -3.91 -2.02 -1.88
N ARG A 24 -2.91 -1.12 -1.67
CA ARG A 24 -2.38 -0.30 -2.77
C ARG A 24 -1.74 -1.14 -3.89
N THR A 25 -1.07 -2.24 -3.55
CA THR A 25 -0.49 -3.13 -4.56
C THR A 25 -1.57 -3.91 -5.31
N LEU A 26 -2.64 -4.32 -4.61
CA LEU A 26 -3.81 -4.97 -5.24
C LEU A 26 -4.57 -4.03 -6.18
N LEU A 27 -4.66 -2.73 -5.86
CA LEU A 27 -5.25 -1.73 -6.76
C LEU A 27 -4.49 -1.69 -8.09
N VAL A 28 -3.17 -1.55 -8.05
CA VAL A 28 -2.34 -1.56 -9.27
C VAL A 28 -2.45 -2.88 -10.01
N TYR A 29 -2.38 -4.01 -9.30
CA TYR A 29 -2.57 -5.33 -9.90
C TYR A 29 -3.88 -5.43 -10.70
N LYS A 30 -4.99 -4.92 -10.14
CA LYS A 30 -6.31 -4.93 -10.79
C LYS A 30 -6.41 -3.94 -11.95
N LEU A 31 -5.99 -2.70 -11.73
CA LEU A 31 -6.02 -1.63 -12.74
C LEU A 31 -5.18 -1.98 -13.98
N LYS A 32 -4.02 -2.58 -13.77
CA LYS A 32 -3.12 -2.99 -14.85
C LYS A 32 -3.45 -4.38 -15.42
N LYS A 33 -4.47 -5.08 -14.87
CA LYS A 33 -4.91 -6.43 -15.30
C LYS A 33 -3.77 -7.46 -15.36
N LEU A 34 -2.97 -7.54 -14.29
CA LEU A 34 -1.72 -8.33 -14.24
C LEU A 34 -1.92 -9.82 -13.92
N SER A 35 -3.12 -10.37 -14.03
CA SER A 35 -3.41 -11.77 -13.64
C SER A 35 -2.62 -12.83 -14.41
N ARG A 36 -2.14 -12.51 -15.62
CA ARG A 36 -1.30 -13.39 -16.41
C ARG A 36 0.17 -13.35 -15.96
N GLN A 37 0.67 -12.18 -15.51
CA GLN A 37 2.07 -11.94 -15.16
C GLN A 37 2.37 -12.18 -13.68
N VAL A 38 1.40 -11.89 -12.79
CA VAL A 38 1.57 -11.94 -11.34
C VAL A 38 0.50 -12.83 -10.71
N LYS A 39 0.93 -13.83 -9.93
CA LYS A 39 0.04 -14.67 -9.13
C LYS A 39 -0.08 -14.10 -7.72
N VAL A 40 -1.30 -13.74 -7.30
CA VAL A 40 -1.57 -13.26 -5.94
C VAL A 40 -1.85 -14.43 -5.00
N ILE A 41 -1.23 -14.40 -3.82
CA ILE A 41 -1.45 -15.35 -2.73
C ILE A 41 -1.83 -14.55 -1.48
N PHE A 42 -2.98 -14.88 -0.90
CA PHE A 42 -3.47 -14.25 0.33
C PHE A 42 -2.98 -15.02 1.55
N LEU A 43 -2.52 -14.25 2.55
CA LEU A 43 -2.19 -14.74 3.87
C LEU A 43 -3.20 -14.19 4.89
N GLU A 44 -3.44 -14.94 5.93
CA GLU A 44 -4.29 -14.56 7.06
C GLU A 44 -3.44 -14.13 8.25
N ALA A 45 -3.96 -13.18 9.04
CA ALA A 45 -3.37 -12.83 10.32
C ALA A 45 -3.80 -13.87 11.36
N ASP A 46 -2.87 -14.63 11.92
CA ASP A 46 -3.14 -15.49 13.06
C ASP A 46 -3.21 -14.64 14.32
N ILE A 47 -4.41 -14.58 14.91
CA ILE A 47 -4.70 -13.75 16.09
C ILE A 47 -3.85 -14.18 17.29
N ASN A 48 -3.56 -15.48 17.44
CA ASN A 48 -2.85 -16.00 18.59
C ASN A 48 -1.35 -15.70 18.56
N SER A 49 -0.73 -15.82 17.38
CA SER A 49 0.72 -15.60 17.22
C SER A 49 1.07 -14.20 16.69
N GLY A 50 0.09 -13.47 16.19
CA GLY A 50 0.32 -12.18 15.50
C GLY A 50 1.09 -12.30 14.19
N GLN A 51 1.22 -13.52 13.65
CA GLN A 51 1.96 -13.78 12.43
C GLN A 51 1.04 -13.87 11.21
N TRP A 52 1.60 -13.57 10.04
CA TRP A 52 0.95 -13.89 8.78
C TRP A 52 1.16 -15.38 8.45
N VAL A 53 0.07 -16.10 8.18
CA VAL A 53 0.07 -17.55 7.89
C VAL A 53 -0.52 -17.82 6.52
N PHE A 54 0.00 -18.85 5.87
CA PHE A 54 -0.57 -19.40 4.65
C PHE A 54 -1.73 -20.33 5.02
N ASN A 55 -2.85 -20.26 4.29
CA ASN A 55 -3.99 -21.15 4.48
C ASN A 55 -3.56 -22.61 4.31
N GLU A 56 -2.80 -22.87 3.26
CA GLU A 56 -2.11 -24.14 3.02
C GLU A 56 -0.62 -23.91 2.99
N LYS A 57 0.19 -24.95 3.34
CA LYS A 57 1.65 -24.82 3.26
C LYS A 57 2.09 -24.42 1.84
N PHE A 58 2.77 -23.31 1.74
CA PHE A 58 3.34 -22.84 0.48
C PHE A 58 4.85 -23.09 0.45
N LYS A 59 5.30 -23.93 -0.50
CA LYS A 59 6.71 -24.37 -0.59
C LYS A 59 7.27 -24.89 0.76
N GLY A 60 6.42 -25.61 1.51
CA GLY A 60 6.76 -26.17 2.83
C GLY A 60 6.70 -25.20 4.00
N CYS A 61 6.39 -23.91 3.76
CA CYS A 61 6.26 -22.88 4.79
C CYS A 61 4.81 -22.72 5.23
N LYS A 62 4.57 -22.66 6.56
CA LYS A 62 3.27 -22.33 7.14
C LYS A 62 3.12 -20.86 7.45
N THR A 63 4.21 -20.17 7.79
CA THR A 63 4.22 -18.74 8.16
C THR A 63 5.06 -17.92 7.20
N LEU A 64 4.74 -16.62 7.09
CA LEU A 64 5.53 -15.66 6.32
C LEU A 64 6.99 -15.59 6.80
N ASN A 65 7.21 -15.71 8.12
CA ASN A 65 8.55 -15.70 8.70
C ASN A 65 9.40 -16.89 8.19
N GLN A 66 8.81 -18.10 8.14
CA GLN A 66 9.50 -19.27 7.55
C GLN A 66 9.82 -19.04 6.08
N PHE A 67 8.92 -18.40 5.34
CA PHE A 67 9.13 -18.08 3.92
C PHE A 67 10.30 -17.10 3.72
N TYR A 68 10.34 -16.02 4.52
CA TYR A 68 11.45 -15.06 4.47
C TYR A 68 12.80 -15.73 4.82
N LYS A 69 12.85 -16.55 5.89
CA LYS A 69 14.07 -17.29 6.26
C LYS A 69 14.57 -18.21 5.16
N LYS A 70 13.66 -18.80 4.38
CA LYS A 70 14.01 -19.67 3.26
C LYS A 70 14.53 -18.88 2.04
N GLY A 71 14.06 -17.66 1.83
CA GLY A 71 14.45 -16.80 0.69
C GLY A 71 15.67 -15.92 0.96
N SER A 72 15.96 -15.62 2.22
CA SER A 72 17.09 -14.76 2.60
C SER A 72 18.22 -15.60 3.18
N GLN A 73 19.26 -15.85 2.40
CA GLN A 73 20.42 -16.66 2.79
C GLN A 73 21.28 -16.03 3.91
N ASN A 74 20.82 -15.31 4.87
CA ASN A 74 21.51 -14.76 6.05
C ASN A 74 21.09 -13.37 6.51
N ASN A 75 20.06 -12.75 5.95
CA ASN A 75 19.58 -11.46 6.44
C ASN A 75 18.26 -11.62 7.20
N VAL A 76 18.24 -11.16 8.44
CA VAL A 76 17.03 -11.08 9.26
C VAL A 76 16.19 -9.91 8.75
N PHE A 77 15.42 -10.14 7.67
CA PHE A 77 14.42 -9.17 7.25
C PHE A 77 13.20 -9.24 8.17
N ARG A 78 12.64 -8.09 8.46
CA ARG A 78 11.33 -8.03 9.09
C ARG A 78 10.30 -8.66 8.14
N SER A 79 9.63 -9.72 8.58
CA SER A 79 8.62 -10.43 7.79
C SER A 79 7.36 -9.58 7.64
N THR A 80 7.29 -8.80 6.57
CA THR A 80 6.19 -7.86 6.29
C THR A 80 5.48 -8.20 4.98
N LEU A 81 4.24 -7.73 4.85
CA LEU A 81 3.47 -7.74 3.61
C LEU A 81 3.23 -6.29 3.15
N PRO A 82 3.12 -6.07 1.83
CA PRO A 82 3.17 -7.02 0.74
C PRO A 82 4.59 -7.52 0.46
N LEU A 83 4.71 -8.65 -0.26
CA LEU A 83 5.98 -9.18 -0.74
C LEU A 83 5.86 -9.58 -2.20
N LEU A 84 6.70 -9.01 -3.05
CA LEU A 84 6.84 -9.38 -4.48
C LEU A 84 8.09 -10.24 -4.65
N PHE A 85 7.96 -11.41 -5.25
CA PHE A 85 9.06 -12.35 -5.46
C PHE A 85 8.83 -13.22 -6.69
N ASN A 86 9.87 -13.90 -7.14
CA ASN A 86 9.80 -14.98 -8.11
C ASN A 86 10.67 -16.16 -7.65
N PHE A 87 10.68 -17.23 -8.44
CA PHE A 87 11.61 -18.33 -8.25
C PHE A 87 12.69 -18.27 -9.33
N GLN A 88 13.96 -18.40 -8.94
CA GLN A 88 15.10 -18.58 -9.82
C GLN A 88 15.77 -19.89 -9.42
N ASN A 89 15.83 -20.87 -10.34
CA ASN A 89 16.38 -22.20 -10.06
C ASN A 89 15.79 -22.82 -8.77
N ASP A 90 14.46 -22.76 -8.62
CA ASP A 90 13.71 -23.17 -7.41
C ASP A 90 14.04 -22.41 -6.12
N GLN A 91 14.91 -21.42 -6.16
CA GLN A 91 15.20 -20.54 -5.03
C GLN A 91 14.26 -19.31 -5.02
N ILE A 92 13.87 -18.89 -3.81
CA ILE A 92 13.05 -17.68 -3.63
C ILE A 92 13.93 -16.46 -3.89
N ASN A 93 13.59 -15.68 -4.89
CA ASN A 93 14.22 -14.39 -5.19
C ASN A 93 13.25 -13.25 -4.84
N ILE A 94 13.54 -12.54 -3.74
CA ILE A 94 12.73 -11.42 -3.28
C ILE A 94 13.04 -10.18 -4.13
N LEU A 95 12.02 -9.67 -4.82
CA LEU A 95 12.11 -8.48 -5.66
C LEU A 95 11.92 -7.20 -4.84
N SER A 96 10.91 -7.18 -3.97
CA SER A 96 10.68 -6.09 -3.01
C SER A 96 9.68 -6.49 -1.91
N SER A 97 9.85 -5.93 -0.73
CA SER A 97 8.88 -5.92 0.38
C SER A 97 8.30 -4.52 0.66
N GLU A 98 8.75 -3.50 -0.09
CA GLU A 98 8.27 -2.13 0.04
C GLU A 98 7.11 -1.86 -0.92
N SER A 99 5.92 -1.56 -0.38
CA SER A 99 4.71 -1.41 -1.19
C SER A 99 4.81 -0.34 -2.27
N SER A 100 5.54 0.76 -2.04
CA SER A 100 5.77 1.81 -3.03
C SER A 100 6.64 1.34 -4.20
N GLN A 101 7.69 0.55 -3.91
CA GLN A 101 8.52 -0.07 -4.94
C GLN A 101 7.74 -1.12 -5.73
N ILE A 102 6.93 -1.94 -5.04
CA ILE A 102 6.08 -2.95 -5.68
C ILE A 102 5.08 -2.29 -6.63
N VAL A 103 4.46 -1.18 -6.22
CA VAL A 103 3.56 -0.39 -7.09
C VAL A 103 4.29 0.05 -8.36
N GLY A 104 5.48 0.65 -8.24
CA GLY A 104 6.27 1.08 -9.39
C GLY A 104 6.71 -0.06 -10.29
N LEU A 105 7.17 -1.19 -9.71
CA LEU A 105 7.54 -2.39 -10.46
C LEU A 105 6.35 -2.94 -11.26
N MET A 106 5.17 -3.07 -10.64
CA MET A 106 3.98 -3.57 -11.30
C MET A 106 3.43 -2.60 -12.34
N ASP A 107 3.51 -1.28 -12.09
CA ASP A 107 3.09 -0.28 -13.07
C ASP A 107 3.96 -0.28 -14.33
N SER A 108 5.25 -0.62 -14.20
CA SER A 108 6.16 -0.76 -15.32
C SER A 108 5.88 -1.98 -16.23
N ILE A 109 5.07 -2.94 -15.76
CA ILE A 109 4.69 -4.11 -16.57
C ILE A 109 3.77 -3.66 -17.70
N LYS A 110 4.22 -3.85 -18.94
CA LYS A 110 3.38 -3.64 -20.11
C LYS A 110 2.38 -4.79 -20.21
N SER A 111 1.10 -4.52 -20.01
CA SER A 111 0.03 -5.47 -20.29
C SER A 111 -0.66 -5.09 -21.61
N GLU A 112 -1.19 -6.08 -22.33
CA GLU A 112 -1.92 -5.88 -23.60
C GLU A 112 -3.13 -4.93 -23.41
N SER A 113 -3.66 -4.83 -22.21
CA SER A 113 -4.89 -4.10 -21.88
C SER A 113 -4.69 -2.77 -21.17
N SER A 114 -3.45 -2.39 -20.80
CA SER A 114 -3.15 -1.12 -20.16
C SER A 114 -1.74 -0.67 -20.48
N GLN A 115 -1.63 0.27 -21.42
CA GLN A 115 -0.35 0.89 -21.78
C GLN A 115 -0.06 2.14 -20.94
N LYS A 116 -1.08 2.68 -20.21
CA LYS A 116 -0.97 3.91 -19.46
C LYS A 116 -0.25 3.69 -18.13
N THR A 117 0.74 4.49 -17.83
CA THR A 117 1.40 4.52 -16.53
C THR A 117 0.55 5.34 -15.55
N LEU A 118 0.59 4.96 -14.27
CA LEU A 118 -0.05 5.71 -13.18
C LEU A 118 0.82 6.91 -12.73
N GLU A 119 2.07 6.93 -13.16
CA GLU A 119 2.98 8.04 -12.92
C GLU A 119 2.68 9.15 -13.91
N VAL A 120 2.06 10.22 -13.41
CA VAL A 120 1.82 11.43 -14.17
C VAL A 120 2.80 12.49 -13.71
N ASN A 121 3.45 13.16 -14.67
CA ASN A 121 4.44 14.22 -14.42
C ASN A 121 3.92 15.39 -13.56
N ASN A 122 2.61 15.47 -13.34
CA ASN A 122 1.94 16.53 -12.57
C ASN A 122 1.72 16.16 -11.09
N CYS A 123 2.07 14.94 -10.65
CA CYS A 123 1.93 14.57 -9.25
C CYS A 123 3.23 14.89 -8.51
N ASP A 124 3.17 15.95 -7.71
CA ASP A 124 4.29 16.43 -6.89
C ASP A 124 4.80 15.34 -5.94
N GLN A 125 6.10 15.06 -5.97
CA GLN A 125 6.76 14.11 -5.07
C GLN A 125 6.59 14.48 -3.60
N ASP A 126 6.49 15.78 -3.29
CA ASP A 126 6.23 16.26 -1.92
C ASP A 126 4.79 15.97 -1.48
N LEU A 127 3.85 15.89 -2.42
CA LEU A 127 2.49 15.42 -2.14
C LEU A 127 2.50 13.93 -1.77
N LEU A 128 3.20 13.09 -2.53
CA LEU A 128 3.32 11.66 -2.22
C LEU A 128 3.97 11.43 -0.87
N LYS A 129 5.04 12.18 -0.54
CA LYS A 129 5.66 12.16 0.79
C LYS A 129 4.68 12.59 1.89
N THR A 130 3.91 13.67 1.66
CA THR A 130 2.89 14.13 2.62
C THR A 130 1.84 13.04 2.86
N ILE A 131 1.31 12.42 1.80
CA ILE A 131 0.35 11.31 1.91
C ILE A 131 0.97 10.14 2.69
N GLN A 132 2.21 9.75 2.37
CA GLN A 132 2.86 8.63 3.03
C GLN A 132 3.15 8.93 4.49
N ILE A 133 3.85 10.04 4.80
CA ILE A 133 4.43 10.31 6.13
C ILE A 133 3.38 10.84 7.10
N ASP A 134 2.51 11.75 6.64
CA ASP A 134 1.60 12.47 7.52
C ASP A 134 0.19 11.88 7.55
N ILE A 135 -0.22 11.13 6.51
CA ILE A 135 -1.53 10.47 6.50
C ILE A 135 -1.38 8.97 6.73
N ASN A 136 -0.74 8.23 5.83
CA ASN A 136 -0.69 6.76 5.91
C ASN A 136 0.07 6.26 7.14
N ASP A 137 1.25 6.81 7.40
CA ASP A 137 1.99 6.54 8.64
C ASP A 137 1.43 7.36 9.82
N GLY A 138 0.82 8.51 9.52
CA GLY A 138 0.24 9.44 10.48
C GLY A 138 -0.82 8.80 11.38
N VAL A 139 -1.73 8.04 10.79
CA VAL A 139 -2.77 7.32 11.56
C VAL A 139 -2.15 6.31 12.54
N TYR A 140 -1.07 5.63 12.16
CA TYR A 140 -0.33 4.73 13.05
C TYR A 140 0.45 5.49 14.11
N LYS A 141 1.02 6.65 13.79
CA LYS A 141 1.67 7.52 14.78
C LYS A 141 0.69 8.01 15.84
N CYS A 142 -0.57 8.29 15.48
CA CYS A 142 -1.63 8.56 16.44
C CYS A 142 -1.93 7.35 17.31
N GLY A 143 -2.23 6.19 16.68
CA GLY A 143 -2.66 4.98 17.38
C GLY A 143 -1.61 4.38 18.31
N PHE A 144 -0.32 4.52 17.99
CA PHE A 144 0.80 3.97 18.76
C PHE A 144 1.58 5.04 19.57
N ALA A 145 1.04 6.25 19.68
CA ALA A 145 1.65 7.30 20.50
C ALA A 145 1.74 6.87 21.97
N ARG A 146 2.92 7.02 22.58
CA ARG A 146 3.18 6.59 23.96
C ARG A 146 2.92 7.67 25.01
N ASN A 147 2.68 8.90 24.57
CA ASN A 147 2.39 10.05 25.44
C ASN A 147 1.55 11.09 24.68
N GLN A 148 0.93 12.00 25.45
CA GLN A 148 0.01 13.00 24.92
C GLN A 148 0.68 13.92 23.88
N SER A 149 1.88 14.40 24.15
CA SER A 149 2.60 15.31 23.23
C SER A 149 2.89 14.67 21.87
N SER A 150 3.29 13.39 21.84
CA SER A 150 3.51 12.65 20.61
C SER A 150 2.21 12.45 19.83
N TYR A 151 1.11 12.17 20.53
CA TYR A 151 -0.20 12.04 19.91
C TYR A 151 -0.66 13.37 19.29
N GLU A 152 -0.61 14.47 20.04
CA GLU A 152 -1.03 15.80 19.56
C GLU A 152 -0.24 16.24 18.32
N LYS A 153 1.08 16.02 18.35
CA LYS A 153 1.94 16.30 17.18
C LYS A 153 1.52 15.47 15.97
N ALA A 154 1.27 14.17 16.15
CA ALA A 154 0.87 13.28 15.08
C ALA A 154 -0.52 13.66 14.53
N SER A 155 -1.50 13.90 15.40
CA SER A 155 -2.86 14.33 15.05
C SER A 155 -2.83 15.65 14.27
N LYS A 156 -2.15 16.67 14.78
CA LYS A 156 -2.02 17.97 14.11
C LYS A 156 -1.45 17.84 12.69
N ASN A 157 -0.40 17.05 12.52
CA ASN A 157 0.22 16.82 11.20
C ASN A 157 -0.76 16.09 10.26
N LEU A 158 -1.41 15.04 10.76
CA LEU A 158 -2.39 14.26 10.02
C LEU A 158 -3.53 15.13 9.48
N PHE A 159 -4.19 15.90 10.35
CA PHE A 159 -5.32 16.74 9.94
C PHE A 159 -4.89 17.95 9.10
N LYS A 160 -3.68 18.47 9.29
CA LYS A 160 -3.09 19.47 8.39
C LYS A 160 -2.89 18.88 6.98
N ALA A 161 -2.38 17.65 6.89
CA ALA A 161 -2.20 16.97 5.61
C ALA A 161 -3.54 16.68 4.92
N LEU A 162 -4.56 16.18 5.64
CA LEU A 162 -5.91 16.01 5.11
C LEU A 162 -6.49 17.33 4.59
N SER A 163 -6.32 18.43 5.33
CA SER A 163 -6.76 19.76 4.90
C SER A 163 -6.04 20.24 3.63
N LYS A 164 -4.77 19.84 3.43
CA LYS A 164 -4.03 20.13 2.19
C LYS A 164 -4.61 19.36 1.01
N ILE A 165 -4.97 18.08 1.19
CA ILE A 165 -5.62 17.26 0.17
C ILE A 165 -7.01 17.83 -0.18
N GLU A 166 -7.82 18.16 0.83
CA GLU A 166 -9.14 18.77 0.65
C GLU A 166 -9.08 20.02 -0.23
N LYS A 167 -8.17 20.95 0.10
CA LYS A 167 -7.94 22.18 -0.68
C LYS A 167 -7.45 21.91 -2.10
N LYS A 168 -6.67 20.85 -2.29
CA LYS A 168 -6.17 20.47 -3.61
C LYS A 168 -7.29 19.93 -4.48
N LEU A 169 -8.16 19.08 -3.93
CA LEU A 169 -9.35 18.56 -4.59
C LEU A 169 -10.36 19.67 -4.92
N ASP A 170 -10.54 20.65 -4.03
CA ASP A 170 -11.41 21.81 -4.23
C ASP A 170 -10.99 22.68 -5.43
N LYS A 171 -9.69 22.84 -5.62
CA LYS A 171 -9.11 23.62 -6.72
C LYS A 171 -8.99 22.86 -8.03
N ASN A 172 -9.24 21.58 -8.01
CA ASN A 172 -9.01 20.71 -9.15
C ASN A 172 -10.27 20.58 -10.01
N LEU A 173 -10.13 20.69 -11.31
CA LEU A 173 -11.24 20.50 -12.26
C LEU A 173 -11.53 19.02 -12.55
N GLY A 174 -10.59 18.11 -12.19
CA GLY A 174 -10.71 16.68 -12.41
C GLY A 174 -11.25 15.90 -11.21
N ASN A 175 -11.47 14.61 -11.42
CA ASN A 175 -12.02 13.70 -10.40
C ASN A 175 -10.95 13.12 -9.46
N TRP A 176 -9.64 13.31 -9.74
CA TRP A 176 -8.53 12.70 -9.02
C TRP A 176 -7.66 13.75 -8.32
N ILE A 177 -6.86 13.34 -7.35
CA ILE A 177 -6.05 14.26 -6.52
C ILE A 177 -5.13 15.15 -7.36
N CYS A 178 -4.58 14.63 -8.46
CA CYS A 178 -3.64 15.35 -9.32
C CYS A 178 -4.24 15.81 -10.66
N GLY A 179 -5.55 15.80 -10.85
CA GLY A 179 -6.20 16.25 -12.07
C GLY A 179 -7.26 15.29 -12.61
N GLU A 180 -7.29 15.13 -13.93
CA GLU A 180 -8.27 14.29 -14.62
C GLU A 180 -7.91 12.81 -14.62
N GLU A 181 -6.69 12.45 -14.24
CA GLU A 181 -6.17 11.09 -14.32
C GLU A 181 -5.83 10.54 -12.94
N LEU A 182 -6.14 9.25 -12.75
CA LEU A 182 -5.76 8.50 -11.57
C LEU A 182 -4.23 8.37 -11.49
N THR A 183 -3.66 8.70 -10.33
CA THR A 183 -2.21 8.75 -10.08
C THR A 183 -1.82 7.93 -8.85
N TYR A 184 -0.52 7.87 -8.57
CA TYR A 184 -0.03 7.27 -7.32
C TYR A 184 -0.56 7.95 -6.06
N ALA A 185 -0.90 9.25 -6.11
CA ALA A 185 -1.50 9.94 -4.98
C ALA A 185 -2.83 9.30 -4.56
N ASP A 186 -3.66 8.95 -5.53
CA ASP A 186 -4.94 8.28 -5.33
C ASP A 186 -4.73 6.85 -4.79
N ILE A 187 -3.84 6.08 -5.43
CA ILE A 187 -3.49 4.71 -5.03
C ILE A 187 -2.97 4.65 -3.60
N TYR A 188 -2.18 5.64 -3.17
CA TYR A 188 -1.58 5.66 -1.83
C TYR A 188 -2.55 6.11 -0.76
N LEU A 189 -3.43 7.07 -1.06
CA LEU A 189 -4.35 7.64 -0.09
C LEU A 189 -5.59 6.75 0.14
N PHE A 190 -6.16 6.18 -0.92
CA PHE A 190 -7.42 5.46 -0.88
C PHE A 190 -7.48 4.34 0.18
N PRO A 191 -6.47 3.44 0.29
CA PRO A 191 -6.50 2.37 1.29
C PRO A 191 -6.61 2.84 2.74
N THR A 192 -6.08 4.00 3.05
CA THR A 192 -6.19 4.61 4.39
C THR A 192 -7.58 5.19 4.59
N LEU A 193 -8.09 5.95 3.64
CA LEU A 193 -9.36 6.66 3.84
C LEU A 193 -10.59 5.75 3.84
N ILE A 194 -10.57 4.62 3.13
CA ILE A 194 -11.70 3.66 3.21
C ILE A 194 -11.75 2.90 4.54
N ARG A 195 -10.65 2.94 5.33
CA ARG A 195 -10.58 2.33 6.67
C ARG A 195 -10.81 3.34 7.79
N TRP A 196 -11.06 4.61 7.43
CA TRP A 196 -11.08 5.70 8.42
C TRP A 196 -12.08 5.48 9.52
N GLU A 197 -13.36 5.31 9.19
CA GLU A 197 -14.44 5.21 10.16
C GLU A 197 -14.36 3.93 11.00
N LEU A 198 -13.98 2.83 10.36
CA LEU A 198 -13.96 1.52 11.01
C LEU A 198 -12.73 1.33 11.91
N ILE A 199 -11.56 1.84 11.48
CA ILE A 199 -10.28 1.53 12.12
C ILE A 199 -9.68 2.79 12.75
N TYR A 200 -9.28 3.77 11.92
CA TYR A 200 -8.38 4.82 12.38
C TYR A 200 -9.05 5.81 13.32
N ARG A 201 -10.30 6.17 13.04
CA ARG A 201 -11.07 7.03 13.93
C ARG A 201 -11.27 6.41 15.31
N ASN A 202 -11.70 5.18 15.35
CA ASN A 202 -12.10 4.52 16.60
C ASN A 202 -10.92 3.95 17.38
N LEU A 203 -10.10 3.11 16.74
CA LEU A 203 -9.01 2.40 17.40
C LEU A 203 -7.76 3.27 17.58
N PHE A 204 -7.45 4.11 16.58
CA PHE A 204 -6.23 4.94 16.59
C PHE A 204 -6.48 6.38 17.05
N LYS A 205 -7.73 6.68 17.44
CA LYS A 205 -8.11 7.98 18.00
C LYS A 205 -7.86 9.16 17.03
N CYS A 206 -8.00 8.94 15.73
CA CYS A 206 -7.88 10.02 14.74
C CYS A 206 -9.18 10.86 14.72
N THR A 207 -9.41 11.66 15.76
CA THR A 207 -10.73 12.28 16.09
C THR A 207 -10.72 13.80 16.16
N GLU A 208 -9.65 14.48 15.73
CA GLU A 208 -9.61 15.97 15.76
C GLU A 208 -10.71 16.57 14.87
N LYS A 209 -11.02 15.91 13.76
CA LYS A 209 -12.13 16.24 12.86
C LYS A 209 -12.80 14.97 12.36
N GLU A 210 -14.06 15.07 11.97
CA GLU A 210 -14.73 14.01 11.26
C GLU A 210 -14.29 14.01 9.78
N ILE A 211 -14.24 12.82 9.15
CA ILE A 211 -13.90 12.76 7.74
C ILE A 211 -14.98 13.43 6.87
N SER A 212 -16.23 13.48 7.35
CA SER A 212 -17.35 14.20 6.74
C SER A 212 -17.16 15.71 6.64
N ASP A 213 -16.24 16.29 7.43
CA ASP A 213 -15.87 17.71 7.35
C ASP A 213 -15.05 18.02 6.09
N PHE A 214 -14.52 17.00 5.43
CA PHE A 214 -13.72 17.07 4.21
C PHE A 214 -14.57 16.68 2.99
N LYS A 215 -15.40 17.58 2.53
CA LYS A 215 -16.43 17.31 1.49
C LYS A 215 -15.85 16.81 0.16
N ASN A 216 -14.74 17.37 -0.28
CA ASN A 216 -14.10 16.97 -1.52
C ASN A 216 -13.40 15.61 -1.39
N ILE A 217 -12.82 15.31 -0.23
CA ILE A 217 -12.27 13.97 0.07
C ILE A 217 -13.41 12.93 0.05
N ILE A 218 -14.57 13.22 0.66
CA ILE A 218 -15.70 12.30 0.62
C ILE A 218 -16.16 12.07 -0.83
N LYS A 219 -16.32 13.14 -1.61
CA LYS A 219 -16.71 13.04 -3.03
C LYS A 219 -15.71 12.23 -3.85
N TRP A 220 -14.41 12.45 -3.61
CA TRP A 220 -13.34 11.72 -4.30
C TRP A 220 -13.30 10.22 -3.91
N ARG A 221 -13.62 9.89 -2.66
CA ARG A 221 -13.60 8.52 -2.13
C ARG A 221 -14.76 7.64 -2.65
N LEU A 222 -15.90 8.22 -3.04
CA LEU A 222 -17.10 7.53 -3.56
C LEU A 222 -16.99 7.19 -5.04
#